data_023ee3d8788af6efce04ab4576485b85
#
_entry.id   023ee3d8788af6efce04ab4576485b85
#
_cell.length_a   1.000
_cell.length_b   1.000
_cell.length_c   1.000
_cell.angle_alpha   90.00
_cell.angle_beta   90.00
_cell.angle_gamma   90.00
#
_symmetry.space_group_name_H-M   'P 1'
#
loop_
_entity.id
_entity.type
_entity.pdbx_description
1 polymer ?
#
loop_
_entity_poly.entity_id
_entity_poly.type
_entity_poly.pdbx_seq_one_letter_code
_entity_poly.pdbx_strand_id
1 'polypeptide(L)'
;YKRQESPALILMDMNFTLSTTGEEGLTLLKQVKVFRPDVPVILMTAWGSIQLAVQGMQAGAFDFITKPWNNAALLQRIETALELSAAPKDVPEEQAEGLNRSHIIGKSQGLMEVLNTVARIARTNASVLITGESGTGKELIAEAIHINSQRTKQPFVKVNLGGISQSLFESEMFGHKKGAFTDASADRIGRFELANKGTIFLDEIGDLDLSC
;
A
#
# COMPACT_ATOMS: atom_id res chain seq x y z
N TYR A 1 -34.26 -11.38 19.32
CA TYR A 1 -33.58 -10.47 18.40
C TYR A 1 -32.14 -10.26 18.91
N LYS A 2 -31.18 -11.07 18.43
CA LYS A 2 -29.75 -10.81 18.68
C LYS A 2 -29.41 -9.49 17.98
N ARG A 3 -28.92 -8.49 18.71
CA ARG A 3 -28.24 -7.33 18.11
C ARG A 3 -27.17 -7.90 17.18
N GLN A 4 -27.27 -7.65 15.89
CA GLN A 4 -26.19 -7.91 14.95
C GLN A 4 -25.09 -6.91 15.28
N GLU A 5 -24.10 -7.37 16.04
CA GLU A 5 -22.91 -6.59 16.28
C GLU A 5 -22.15 -6.44 14.96
N SER A 6 -21.80 -5.22 14.63
CA SER A 6 -20.98 -4.94 13.45
C SER A 6 -19.55 -5.39 13.72
N PRO A 7 -18.89 -6.12 12.80
CA PRO A 7 -17.49 -6.45 12.97
C PRO A 7 -16.65 -5.18 12.98
N ALA A 8 -15.65 -5.11 13.85
CA ALA A 8 -14.70 -4.01 13.88
C ALA A 8 -13.67 -4.06 12.74
N LEU A 9 -13.42 -5.28 12.21
CA LEU A 9 -12.50 -5.56 11.11
C LEU A 9 -12.89 -6.87 10.44
N ILE A 10 -12.59 -7.01 9.15
CA ILE A 10 -12.81 -8.24 8.40
C ILE A 10 -11.45 -8.74 7.86
N LEU A 11 -11.12 -9.99 8.19
CA LEU A 11 -10.07 -10.75 7.50
C LEU A 11 -10.75 -11.57 6.39
N MET A 12 -10.36 -11.32 5.13
CA MET A 12 -11.02 -11.91 3.98
C MET A 12 -10.03 -12.72 3.16
N ASP A 13 -10.30 -14.03 3.01
CA ASP A 13 -9.56 -14.85 2.06
C ASP A 13 -9.96 -14.47 0.62
N MET A 14 -8.96 -14.42 -0.27
CA MET A 14 -9.20 -14.10 -1.69
C MET A 14 -9.68 -15.33 -2.48
N ASN A 15 -9.41 -16.55 -2.00
CA ASN A 15 -9.73 -17.78 -2.68
C ASN A 15 -10.67 -18.63 -1.81
N PHE A 16 -11.95 -18.68 -2.19
CA PHE A 16 -12.98 -19.47 -1.48
C PHE A 16 -13.28 -20.81 -2.15
N THR A 17 -12.93 -20.95 -3.43
CA THR A 17 -13.15 -22.14 -4.22
C THR A 17 -11.83 -22.72 -4.74
N LEU A 18 -11.91 -23.72 -5.62
CA LEU A 18 -10.75 -24.32 -6.29
C LEU A 18 -10.11 -23.39 -7.33
N SER A 19 -10.79 -22.30 -7.71
CA SER A 19 -10.18 -21.28 -8.58
C SER A 19 -9.21 -20.42 -7.79
N THR A 20 -8.01 -20.24 -8.29
CA THR A 20 -6.94 -19.47 -7.62
C THR A 20 -6.79 -18.06 -8.17
N THR A 21 -7.79 -17.56 -8.92
CA THR A 21 -7.71 -16.24 -9.61
C THR A 21 -7.88 -15.05 -8.67
N GLY A 22 -8.48 -15.25 -7.48
CA GLY A 22 -8.77 -14.16 -6.53
C GLY A 22 -9.95 -13.27 -6.94
N GLU A 23 -10.59 -13.48 -8.07
CA GLU A 23 -11.74 -12.67 -8.55
C GLU A 23 -12.95 -12.76 -7.62
N GLU A 24 -13.14 -13.91 -6.98
CA GLU A 24 -14.21 -14.13 -6.01
C GLU A 24 -14.06 -13.24 -4.79
N GLY A 25 -12.82 -13.17 -4.26
CA GLY A 25 -12.50 -12.29 -3.14
C GLY A 25 -12.69 -10.81 -3.48
N LEU A 26 -12.31 -10.38 -4.67
CA LEU A 26 -12.54 -9.01 -5.15
C LEU A 26 -14.03 -8.70 -5.27
N THR A 27 -14.83 -9.63 -5.78
CA THR A 27 -16.28 -9.48 -5.90
C THR A 27 -16.93 -9.36 -4.52
N LEU A 28 -16.55 -10.23 -3.58
CA LEU A 28 -17.05 -10.19 -2.21
C LEU A 28 -16.62 -8.89 -1.50
N LEU A 29 -15.36 -8.45 -1.68
CA LEU A 29 -14.88 -7.20 -1.14
C LEU A 29 -15.75 -6.01 -1.60
N LYS A 30 -16.02 -5.91 -2.91
CA LYS A 30 -16.89 -4.85 -3.45
C LYS A 30 -18.27 -4.88 -2.82
N GLN A 31 -18.88 -6.06 -2.65
CA GLN A 31 -20.17 -6.21 -1.98
C GLN A 31 -20.10 -5.77 -0.52
N VAL A 32 -19.08 -6.22 0.22
CA VAL A 32 -18.87 -5.79 1.62
C VAL A 32 -18.74 -4.27 1.72
N LYS A 33 -17.98 -3.64 0.83
CA LYS A 33 -17.78 -2.19 0.84
C LYS A 33 -19.04 -1.37 0.47
N VAL A 34 -19.96 -1.94 -0.29
CA VAL A 34 -21.29 -1.33 -0.52
C VAL A 34 -22.12 -1.31 0.77
N PHE A 35 -22.16 -2.42 1.51
CA PHE A 35 -22.97 -2.53 2.73
C PHE A 35 -22.28 -1.96 3.98
N ARG A 36 -20.97 -2.03 4.04
CA ARG A 36 -20.18 -1.64 5.22
C ARG A 36 -18.90 -0.91 4.78
N PRO A 37 -19.03 0.32 4.26
CA PRO A 37 -17.88 1.08 3.76
C PRO A 37 -16.86 1.41 4.85
N ASP A 38 -17.31 1.54 6.10
CA ASP A 38 -16.49 1.96 7.24
C ASP A 38 -15.62 0.85 7.83
N VAL A 39 -16.01 -0.43 7.62
CA VAL A 39 -15.30 -1.57 8.21
C VAL A 39 -14.02 -1.83 7.42
N PRO A 40 -12.83 -1.81 8.05
CA PRO A 40 -11.59 -2.14 7.38
C PRO A 40 -11.56 -3.63 7.00
N VAL A 41 -11.09 -3.92 5.80
CA VAL A 41 -10.94 -5.27 5.26
C VAL A 41 -9.47 -5.52 4.95
N ILE A 42 -8.88 -6.53 5.57
CA ILE A 42 -7.54 -7.03 5.23
C ILE A 42 -7.70 -8.28 4.39
N LEU A 43 -7.14 -8.26 3.18
CA LEU A 43 -7.18 -9.38 2.26
C LEU A 43 -6.08 -10.39 2.59
N MET A 44 -6.41 -11.69 2.53
CA MET A 44 -5.46 -12.78 2.70
C MET A 44 -5.34 -13.55 1.38
N THR A 45 -4.12 -13.73 0.87
CA THR A 45 -3.88 -14.46 -0.39
C THR A 45 -2.74 -15.47 -0.25
N ALA A 46 -2.85 -16.59 -0.94
CA ALA A 46 -1.79 -17.60 -1.02
C ALA A 46 -0.70 -17.18 -2.04
N TRP A 47 -1.08 -16.40 -3.05
CA TRP A 47 -0.20 -15.97 -4.14
C TRP A 47 -0.25 -14.45 -4.21
N GLY A 48 0.86 -13.81 -3.83
CA GLY A 48 0.96 -12.36 -3.84
C GLY A 48 1.24 -11.82 -5.23
N SER A 49 0.26 -11.84 -6.15
CA SER A 49 0.43 -10.99 -7.33
C SER A 49 0.24 -9.52 -6.91
N ILE A 50 1.19 -8.69 -7.25
CA ILE A 50 1.12 -7.23 -7.03
C ILE A 50 -0.18 -6.68 -7.60
N GLN A 51 -0.61 -7.17 -8.75
CA GLN A 51 -1.85 -6.74 -9.39
C GLN A 51 -3.09 -7.05 -8.56
N LEU A 52 -3.21 -8.24 -8.00
CA LEU A 52 -4.35 -8.60 -7.15
C LEU A 52 -4.41 -7.73 -5.89
N ALA A 53 -3.25 -7.41 -5.32
CA ALA A 53 -3.13 -6.47 -4.21
C ALA A 53 -3.60 -5.07 -4.62
N VAL A 54 -3.14 -4.56 -5.78
CA VAL A 54 -3.55 -3.24 -6.32
C VAL A 54 -5.06 -3.21 -6.56
N GLN A 55 -5.62 -4.22 -7.21
CA GLN A 55 -7.07 -4.31 -7.45
C GLN A 55 -7.86 -4.36 -6.13
N GLY A 56 -7.36 -5.09 -5.14
CA GLY A 56 -7.95 -5.14 -3.80
C GLY A 56 -7.95 -3.76 -3.13
N MET A 57 -6.82 -3.06 -3.17
CA MET A 57 -6.71 -1.70 -2.63
C MET A 57 -7.62 -0.71 -3.36
N GLN A 58 -7.69 -0.77 -4.70
CA GLN A 58 -8.62 0.03 -5.50
C GLN A 58 -10.09 -0.27 -5.19
N ALA A 59 -10.42 -1.53 -4.87
CA ALA A 59 -11.75 -1.94 -4.46
C ALA A 59 -12.09 -1.59 -3.00
N GLY A 60 -11.16 -0.91 -2.28
CA GLY A 60 -11.37 -0.39 -0.93
C GLY A 60 -10.90 -1.32 0.19
N ALA A 61 -10.04 -2.29 -0.08
CA ALA A 61 -9.35 -3.01 0.99
C ALA A 61 -8.49 -2.03 1.81
N PHE A 62 -8.35 -2.32 3.09
CA PHE A 62 -7.46 -1.56 3.96
C PHE A 62 -5.99 -1.97 3.76
N ASP A 63 -5.75 -3.27 3.65
CA ASP A 63 -4.41 -3.85 3.43
C ASP A 63 -4.54 -5.28 2.90
N PHE A 64 -3.40 -5.91 2.60
CA PHE A 64 -3.35 -7.32 2.22
C PHE A 64 -2.18 -8.03 2.91
N ILE A 65 -2.29 -9.35 3.07
CA ILE A 65 -1.23 -10.19 3.63
C ILE A 65 -1.14 -11.52 2.86
N THR A 66 0.08 -11.98 2.64
CA THR A 66 0.33 -13.26 1.95
C THR A 66 0.39 -14.42 2.95
N LYS A 67 -0.09 -15.57 2.54
CA LYS A 67 0.05 -16.85 3.25
C LYS A 67 1.39 -17.54 2.86
N PRO A 68 2.13 -18.13 3.80
CA PRO A 68 1.96 -18.05 5.25
C PRO A 68 2.39 -16.68 5.79
N TRP A 69 1.69 -16.14 6.77
CA TRP A 69 2.00 -14.86 7.39
C TRP A 69 2.83 -15.00 8.66
N ASN A 70 3.51 -13.92 9.01
CA ASN A 70 4.09 -13.74 10.34
C ASN A 70 3.02 -13.15 11.27
N ASN A 71 2.80 -13.77 12.43
CA ASN A 71 1.77 -13.34 13.36
C ASN A 71 1.97 -11.91 13.87
N ALA A 72 3.21 -11.48 14.12
CA ALA A 72 3.48 -10.12 14.55
C ALA A 72 3.11 -9.11 13.46
N ALA A 73 3.41 -9.40 12.20
CA ALA A 73 3.03 -8.57 11.06
C ALA A 73 1.51 -8.49 10.87
N LEU A 74 0.79 -9.62 11.05
CA LEU A 74 -0.68 -9.64 10.97
C LEU A 74 -1.30 -8.80 12.09
N LEU A 75 -0.85 -8.97 13.34
CA LEU A 75 -1.35 -8.22 14.49
C LEU A 75 -1.11 -6.71 14.30
N GLN A 76 0.08 -6.31 13.86
CA GLN A 76 0.39 -4.91 13.56
C GLN A 76 -0.57 -4.30 12.53
N ARG A 77 -0.90 -5.05 11.45
CA ARG A 77 -1.87 -4.59 10.43
C ARG A 77 -3.27 -4.44 11.00
N ILE A 78 -3.70 -5.39 11.84
CA ILE A 78 -4.99 -5.34 12.53
C ILE A 78 -5.07 -4.12 13.44
N GLU A 79 -4.07 -3.90 14.28
CA GLU A 79 -3.99 -2.76 15.18
C GLU A 79 -4.05 -1.43 14.41
N THR A 80 -3.22 -1.31 13.35
CA THR A 80 -3.22 -0.13 12.47
C THR A 80 -4.59 0.10 11.82
N ALA A 81 -5.26 -0.96 11.36
CA ALA A 81 -6.57 -0.87 10.73
C ALA A 81 -7.64 -0.39 11.72
N LEU A 82 -7.63 -0.91 12.93
CA LEU A 82 -8.57 -0.51 13.98
C LEU A 82 -8.31 0.94 14.44
N GLU A 83 -7.06 1.31 14.65
CA GLU A 83 -6.64 2.67 15.04
C GLU A 83 -7.09 3.72 14.01
N LEU A 84 -6.79 3.50 12.73
CA LEU A 84 -7.15 4.43 11.66
C LEU A 84 -8.66 4.48 11.41
N SER A 85 -9.39 3.39 11.64
CA SER A 85 -10.85 3.35 11.49
C SER A 85 -11.59 3.98 12.66
N ALA A 86 -11.04 3.93 13.87
CA ALA A 86 -11.60 4.55 15.06
C ALA A 86 -11.36 6.06 15.12
N ALA A 87 -10.38 6.58 14.36
CA ALA A 87 -10.08 8.00 14.35
C ALA A 87 -11.23 8.80 13.71
N PRO A 88 -11.66 9.93 14.31
CA PRO A 88 -12.71 10.77 13.74
C PRO A 88 -12.39 11.15 12.29
N LYS A 89 -13.40 11.10 11.41
CA LYS A 89 -13.25 11.52 10.00
C LYS A 89 -13.07 13.04 9.89
N ASP A 90 -13.61 13.77 10.87
CA ASP A 90 -13.45 15.21 11.00
C ASP A 90 -12.26 15.48 11.93
N VAL A 91 -11.07 15.47 11.37
CA VAL A 91 -9.86 15.87 12.08
C VAL A 91 -9.75 17.39 12.01
N PRO A 92 -9.59 18.11 13.15
CA PRO A 92 -9.35 19.55 13.13
C PRO A 92 -8.16 19.91 12.23
N GLU A 93 -8.24 21.06 11.55
CA GLU A 93 -7.18 21.60 10.67
C GLU A 93 -5.78 21.68 11.33
N GLU A 94 -5.74 21.66 12.65
CA GLU A 94 -4.52 21.72 13.49
C GLU A 94 -3.52 20.55 13.25
N GLN A 95 -3.95 19.39 12.74
CA GLN A 95 -3.03 18.27 12.53
C GLN A 95 -2.13 18.44 11.30
N ALA A 96 -2.54 19.21 10.31
CA ALA A 96 -1.71 19.54 9.17
C ALA A 96 -0.66 20.63 9.49
N GLU A 97 -0.82 21.40 10.57
CA GLU A 97 0.12 22.46 10.95
C GLU A 97 1.49 21.94 11.39
N GLY A 98 1.56 20.71 11.90
CA GLY A 98 2.83 20.07 12.27
C GLY A 98 3.48 19.23 11.16
N LEU A 99 2.84 19.13 9.98
CA LEU A 99 3.33 18.32 8.89
C LEU A 99 4.45 19.04 8.13
N ASN A 100 5.59 18.36 7.96
CA ASN A 100 6.62 18.83 7.04
C ASN A 100 6.12 18.64 5.60
N ARG A 101 5.78 19.74 4.95
CA ARG A 101 5.27 19.80 3.57
C ARG A 101 6.08 20.75 2.70
N SER A 102 7.35 20.90 2.97
CA SER A 102 8.23 21.89 2.35
C SER A 102 8.21 21.91 0.81
N HIS A 103 7.94 20.75 0.21
CA HIS A 103 7.86 20.60 -1.25
C HIS A 103 6.42 20.69 -1.80
N ILE A 104 5.41 20.86 -0.95
CA ILE A 104 4.00 20.92 -1.36
C ILE A 104 3.46 22.32 -1.12
N ILE A 105 3.20 23.02 -2.22
CA ILE A 105 2.68 24.40 -2.20
C ILE A 105 1.19 24.37 -2.58
N GLY A 106 0.36 24.99 -1.77
CA GLY A 106 -1.07 25.13 -2.02
C GLY A 106 -1.89 25.13 -0.74
N LYS A 107 -3.15 25.62 -0.86
CA LYS A 107 -4.11 25.73 0.24
C LYS A 107 -5.54 25.38 -0.22
N SER A 108 -5.70 24.67 -1.36
CA SER A 108 -7.03 24.24 -1.77
C SER A 108 -7.60 23.24 -0.76
N GLN A 109 -8.91 23.22 -0.58
CA GLN A 109 -9.58 22.34 0.36
C GLN A 109 -9.22 20.86 0.09
N GLY A 110 -9.25 20.40 -1.17
CA GLY A 110 -8.89 19.03 -1.51
C GLY A 110 -7.44 18.68 -1.17
N LEU A 111 -6.49 19.62 -1.33
CA LEU A 111 -5.11 19.40 -0.91
C LEU A 111 -5.00 19.29 0.62
N MET A 112 -5.72 20.12 1.36
CA MET A 112 -5.71 20.09 2.83
C MET A 112 -6.30 18.77 3.36
N GLU A 113 -7.35 18.24 2.74
CA GLU A 113 -7.92 16.92 3.07
C GLU A 113 -6.90 15.78 2.85
N VAL A 114 -6.15 15.83 1.72
CA VAL A 114 -5.06 14.90 1.45
C VAL A 114 -3.96 15.04 2.51
N LEU A 115 -3.52 16.25 2.85
CA LEU A 115 -2.47 16.48 3.84
C LEU A 115 -2.90 16.04 5.25
N ASN A 116 -4.15 16.22 5.63
CA ASN A 116 -4.70 15.67 6.88
C ASN A 116 -4.63 14.13 6.89
N THR A 117 -4.94 13.51 5.76
CA THR A 117 -4.80 12.06 5.61
C THR A 117 -3.34 11.64 5.74
N VAL A 118 -2.40 12.35 5.07
CA VAL A 118 -0.96 12.12 5.19
C VAL A 118 -0.49 12.21 6.64
N ALA A 119 -0.93 13.22 7.40
CA ALA A 119 -0.56 13.39 8.81
C ALA A 119 -0.95 12.19 9.69
N ARG A 120 -2.10 11.58 9.38
CA ARG A 120 -2.59 10.38 10.10
C ARG A 120 -1.81 9.13 9.72
N ILE A 121 -1.67 8.85 8.41
CA ILE A 121 -1.07 7.60 7.93
C ILE A 121 0.45 7.57 8.08
N ALA A 122 1.14 8.72 8.02
CA ALA A 122 2.60 8.78 8.13
C ALA A 122 3.14 8.20 9.44
N ARG A 123 2.34 8.21 10.52
CA ARG A 123 2.71 7.66 11.82
C ARG A 123 2.55 6.15 11.92
N THR A 124 1.97 5.52 10.90
CA THR A 124 1.66 4.09 10.85
C THR A 124 2.58 3.34 9.89
N ASN A 125 2.47 2.02 9.88
CA ASN A 125 3.14 1.16 8.89
C ASN A 125 2.17 0.64 7.81
N ALA A 126 1.05 1.33 7.60
CA ALA A 126 0.08 0.95 6.59
C ALA A 126 0.67 1.03 5.17
N SER A 127 0.27 0.10 4.32
CA SER A 127 0.48 0.22 2.88
C SER A 127 -0.47 1.29 2.33
N VAL A 128 0.05 2.17 1.47
CA VAL A 128 -0.70 3.32 0.97
C VAL A 128 -0.79 3.25 -0.55
N LEU A 129 -2.01 3.32 -1.08
CA LEU A 129 -2.25 3.50 -2.50
C LEU A 129 -2.57 4.98 -2.77
N ILE A 130 -1.74 5.62 -3.61
CA ILE A 130 -1.93 6.99 -4.05
C ILE A 130 -2.50 6.96 -5.47
N THR A 131 -3.69 7.50 -5.67
CA THR A 131 -4.36 7.57 -6.98
C THR A 131 -4.50 9.01 -7.44
N GLY A 132 -4.46 9.22 -8.75
CA GLY A 132 -4.61 10.53 -9.38
C GLY A 132 -4.07 10.55 -10.79
N GLU A 133 -4.42 11.57 -11.57
CA GLU A 133 -3.94 11.77 -12.93
C GLU A 133 -2.40 11.93 -12.97
N SER A 134 -1.82 11.76 -14.17
CA SER A 134 -0.39 12.01 -14.35
C SER A 134 -0.07 13.49 -14.05
N GLY A 135 1.07 13.75 -13.41
CA GLY A 135 1.51 15.12 -13.08
C GLY A 135 0.82 15.76 -11.87
N THR A 136 -0.10 15.09 -11.16
CA THR A 136 -0.80 15.67 -9.98
C THR A 136 0.03 15.72 -8.70
N GLY A 137 1.30 15.31 -8.74
CA GLY A 137 2.20 15.37 -7.58
C GLY A 137 2.12 14.17 -6.64
N LYS A 138 1.71 12.98 -7.12
CA LYS A 138 1.67 11.74 -6.33
C LYS A 138 3.00 11.44 -5.61
N GLU A 139 4.11 11.69 -6.30
CA GLU A 139 5.45 11.51 -5.73
C GLU A 139 5.70 12.44 -4.53
N LEU A 140 5.26 13.69 -4.60
CA LEU A 140 5.39 14.65 -3.49
C LEU A 140 4.58 14.21 -2.27
N ILE A 141 3.42 13.60 -2.48
CA ILE A 141 2.62 13.01 -1.40
C ILE A 141 3.33 11.81 -0.78
N ALA A 142 3.91 10.92 -1.60
CA ALA A 142 4.69 9.78 -1.11
C ALA A 142 5.91 10.24 -0.29
N GLU A 143 6.61 11.27 -0.75
CA GLU A 143 7.73 11.89 -0.03
C GLU A 143 7.27 12.52 1.28
N ALA A 144 6.13 13.24 1.29
CA ALA A 144 5.57 13.82 2.51
C ALA A 144 5.20 12.74 3.54
N ILE A 145 4.65 11.60 3.12
CA ILE A 145 4.41 10.46 4.00
C ILE A 145 5.72 9.97 4.63
N HIS A 146 6.77 9.77 3.82
CA HIS A 146 8.06 9.30 4.31
C HIS A 146 8.71 10.28 5.30
N ILE A 147 8.79 11.57 4.94
CA ILE A 147 9.45 12.61 5.77
C ILE A 147 8.76 12.75 7.13
N ASN A 148 7.45 12.55 7.20
CA ASN A 148 6.68 12.65 8.43
C ASN A 148 6.51 11.29 9.17
N SER A 149 7.13 10.24 8.66
CA SER A 149 7.07 8.90 9.27
C SER A 149 8.16 8.69 10.33
N GLN A 150 8.02 7.62 11.09
CA GLN A 150 9.07 7.15 11.99
C GLN A 150 10.34 6.69 11.24
N ARG A 151 10.27 6.57 9.90
CA ARG A 151 11.36 6.14 9.01
C ARG A 151 12.03 7.29 8.26
N THR A 152 11.80 8.54 8.65
CA THR A 152 12.31 9.74 7.96
C THR A 152 13.85 9.75 7.80
N LYS A 153 14.58 9.05 8.66
CA LYS A 153 16.05 8.90 8.60
C LYS A 153 16.51 7.66 7.82
N GLN A 154 15.58 6.86 7.33
CA GLN A 154 15.84 5.64 6.58
C GLN A 154 15.74 5.90 5.08
N PRO A 155 16.19 4.97 4.23
CA PRO A 155 16.11 5.17 2.78
C PRO A 155 14.69 5.40 2.27
N PHE A 156 14.55 6.35 1.33
CA PHE A 156 13.36 6.52 0.50
C PHE A 156 13.72 6.14 -0.94
N VAL A 157 13.28 4.97 -1.38
CA VAL A 157 13.61 4.42 -2.71
C VAL A 157 12.42 4.62 -3.63
N LYS A 158 12.63 5.35 -4.73
CA LYS A 158 11.64 5.60 -5.79
C LYS A 158 11.88 4.65 -6.95
N VAL A 159 10.84 4.02 -7.44
CA VAL A 159 10.90 3.10 -8.59
C VAL A 159 9.74 3.43 -9.51
N ASN A 160 10.03 3.80 -10.75
CA ASN A 160 9.02 3.89 -11.81
C ASN A 160 8.93 2.52 -12.49
N LEU A 161 7.78 1.84 -12.32
CA LEU A 161 7.58 0.49 -12.84
C LEU A 161 7.27 0.46 -14.33
N GLY A 162 6.68 1.53 -14.88
CA GLY A 162 6.42 1.66 -16.31
C GLY A 162 7.70 1.75 -17.15
N GLY A 163 8.83 2.16 -16.54
CA GLY A 163 10.13 2.22 -17.19
C GLY A 163 10.96 0.92 -17.13
N ILE A 164 10.48 -0.11 -16.44
CA ILE A 164 11.23 -1.38 -16.27
C ILE A 164 10.65 -2.45 -17.20
N SER A 165 11.48 -3.00 -18.08
CA SER A 165 11.06 -4.13 -18.89
C SER A 165 10.81 -5.37 -18.04
N GLN A 166 9.85 -6.20 -18.45
CA GLN A 166 9.50 -7.44 -17.74
C GLN A 166 10.71 -8.34 -17.46
N SER A 167 11.61 -8.48 -18.43
CA SER A 167 12.82 -9.31 -18.30
C SER A 167 13.81 -8.79 -17.24
N LEU A 168 13.74 -7.50 -16.88
CA LEU A 168 14.62 -6.88 -15.91
C LEU A 168 13.95 -6.68 -14.54
N PHE A 169 12.63 -6.87 -14.47
CA PHE A 169 11.85 -6.56 -13.28
C PHE A 169 12.37 -7.29 -12.03
N GLU A 170 12.53 -8.62 -12.09
CA GLU A 170 13.03 -9.39 -10.95
C GLU A 170 14.42 -8.95 -10.53
N SER A 171 15.31 -8.74 -11.51
CA SER A 171 16.68 -8.29 -11.28
C SER A 171 16.76 -6.89 -10.66
N GLU A 172 15.92 -5.95 -11.13
CA GLU A 172 15.82 -4.60 -10.57
C GLU A 172 15.24 -4.61 -9.15
N MET A 173 14.15 -5.33 -8.95
CA MET A 173 13.42 -5.31 -7.67
C MET A 173 14.11 -6.12 -6.58
N PHE A 174 14.61 -7.31 -6.89
CA PHE A 174 15.16 -8.25 -5.92
C PHE A 174 16.69 -8.37 -5.98
N GLY A 175 17.32 -7.88 -7.05
CA GLY A 175 18.75 -8.02 -7.27
C GLY A 175 19.13 -9.40 -7.83
N HIS A 176 20.43 -9.58 -8.12
CA HIS A 176 20.98 -10.85 -8.58
C HIS A 176 22.43 -11.01 -8.18
N LYS A 177 22.90 -12.24 -8.18
CA LYS A 177 24.32 -12.58 -8.06
C LYS A 177 24.96 -12.66 -9.44
N LYS A 178 26.24 -12.35 -9.51
CA LYS A 178 27.06 -12.55 -10.72
C LYS A 178 26.87 -13.96 -11.26
N GLY A 179 26.56 -14.08 -12.55
CA GLY A 179 26.35 -15.36 -13.23
C GLY A 179 24.94 -15.95 -13.09
N ALA A 180 23.98 -15.24 -12.49
CA ALA A 180 22.59 -15.70 -12.38
C ALA A 180 21.92 -15.87 -13.76
N PHE A 181 22.33 -15.08 -14.76
CA PHE A 181 21.90 -15.17 -16.16
C PHE A 181 23.04 -14.66 -17.07
N THR A 182 22.90 -14.83 -18.39
CA THR A 182 23.98 -14.61 -19.38
C THR A 182 24.67 -13.25 -19.24
N ASP A 183 23.91 -12.18 -18.95
CA ASP A 183 24.43 -10.81 -18.87
C ASP A 183 24.70 -10.35 -17.41
N ALA A 184 24.58 -11.22 -16.44
CA ALA A 184 24.86 -10.91 -15.03
C ALA A 184 26.37 -10.83 -14.77
N SER A 185 27.01 -9.74 -15.18
CA SER A 185 28.46 -9.54 -15.08
C SER A 185 28.95 -9.20 -13.66
N ALA A 186 28.07 -8.69 -12.78
CA ALA A 186 28.34 -8.30 -11.40
C ALA A 186 27.16 -8.62 -10.48
N ASP A 187 27.39 -8.61 -9.15
CA ASP A 187 26.32 -8.64 -8.15
C ASP A 187 25.52 -7.33 -8.22
N ARG A 188 24.20 -7.41 -8.08
CA ARG A 188 23.31 -6.27 -8.02
C ARG A 188 22.40 -6.34 -6.80
N ILE A 189 22.36 -5.26 -6.03
CA ILE A 189 21.42 -5.09 -4.91
C ILE A 189 20.07 -4.65 -5.46
N GLY A 190 18.99 -5.32 -5.05
CA GLY A 190 17.64 -5.01 -5.49
C GLY A 190 17.04 -3.78 -4.78
N ARG A 191 16.01 -3.18 -5.40
CA ARG A 191 15.31 -2.00 -4.85
C ARG A 191 14.68 -2.28 -3.49
N PHE A 192 14.14 -3.48 -3.26
CA PHE A 192 13.59 -3.85 -1.96
C PHE A 192 14.67 -3.94 -0.87
N GLU A 193 15.85 -4.45 -1.20
CA GLU A 193 16.96 -4.50 -0.26
C GLU A 193 17.47 -3.08 0.06
N LEU A 194 17.57 -2.21 -0.94
CA LEU A 194 17.94 -0.80 -0.76
C LEU A 194 16.92 -0.06 0.12
N ALA A 195 15.64 -0.41 0.04
CA ALA A 195 14.57 0.19 0.84
C ALA A 195 14.42 -0.44 2.24
N ASN A 196 15.31 -1.36 2.62
CA ASN A 196 15.21 -2.07 3.90
C ASN A 196 15.12 -1.11 5.09
N LYS A 197 14.11 -1.33 5.96
CA LYS A 197 13.72 -0.47 7.09
C LYS A 197 13.24 0.93 6.70
N GLY A 198 13.27 1.27 5.41
CA GLY A 198 12.86 2.54 4.85
C GLY A 198 11.46 2.51 4.24
N THR A 199 11.31 3.25 3.16
CA THR A 199 10.07 3.32 2.38
C THR A 199 10.41 3.11 0.90
N ILE A 200 9.63 2.26 0.22
CA ILE A 200 9.67 2.15 -1.23
C ILE A 200 8.42 2.80 -1.82
N PHE A 201 8.60 3.67 -2.80
CA PHE A 201 7.53 4.24 -3.60
C PHE A 201 7.56 3.62 -4.99
N LEU A 202 6.49 2.92 -5.33
CA LEU A 202 6.30 2.28 -6.63
C LEU A 202 5.38 3.14 -7.47
N ASP A 203 5.93 3.87 -8.42
CA ASP A 203 5.14 4.70 -9.35
C ASP A 203 4.69 3.87 -10.56
N GLU A 204 3.58 4.28 -11.17
CA GLU A 204 2.97 3.62 -12.33
C GLU A 204 2.71 2.12 -12.13
N ILE A 205 2.31 1.75 -10.89
CA ILE A 205 2.07 0.35 -10.52
C ILE A 205 0.94 -0.29 -11.34
N GLY A 206 0.05 0.51 -11.93
CA GLY A 206 -1.01 0.04 -12.82
C GLY A 206 -0.52 -0.45 -14.18
N ASP A 207 0.69 -0.07 -14.59
CA ASP A 207 1.28 -0.40 -15.89
C ASP A 207 2.11 -1.71 -15.83
N LEU A 208 2.22 -2.32 -14.66
CA LEU A 208 2.84 -3.64 -14.52
C LEU A 208 2.08 -4.68 -15.33
N ASP A 209 2.80 -5.39 -16.19
CA ASP A 209 2.25 -6.53 -16.94
C ASP A 209 1.78 -7.63 -15.97
N LEU A 210 0.65 -8.26 -16.33
CA LEU A 210 -0.03 -9.30 -15.56
C LEU A 210 0.80 -10.58 -15.33
N SER A 211 1.89 -10.71 -16.04
CA SER A 211 2.80 -11.86 -16.02
C SER A 211 4.01 -11.68 -15.07
N CYS A 212 4.10 -10.58 -14.36
CA CYS A 212 5.14 -10.33 -13.37
C CYS A 212 4.82 -10.87 -11.98
#